data_8fa3bc094cd91fc75b32e9118543919c
#
_entry.id   8fa3bc094cd91fc75b32e9118543919c
#
_cell.length_a   1.000
_cell.length_b   1.000
_cell.length_c   1.000
_cell.angle_alpha   90.00
_cell.angle_beta   90.00
_cell.angle_gamma   90.00
#
_symmetry.space_group_name_H-M   'P 1'
#
loop_
_entity.id
_entity.type
_entity.pdbx_description
1 polymer ?
#
loop_
_entity_poly.entity_id
_entity_poly.type
_entity_poly.pdbx_seq_one_letter_code
_entity_poly.pdbx_strand_id
1 'polypeptide(L)'
;ITFLRFRVVLFAQSSEGNMPFPTGIFRPRRPQETDYYRCVEDCFETFVQVYDEIYAWQHGFWRPYVEKVIYRYLDCGDLHNGFARVKCPDCNHEYLLAFSCKRRHCCPSCHQKRVVEFGEWLCMDILKRVPQVVRPGMP
;
A
#
# COMPACT_ATOMS: atom_id res chain seq x y z
N ILE A 1 -14.00 24.53 -5.52
CA ILE A 1 -13.59 23.20 -4.99
C ILE A 1 -14.08 22.19 -6.01
N THR A 2 -13.16 21.76 -6.89
CA THR A 2 -13.47 20.88 -8.02
C THR A 2 -13.40 19.43 -7.55
N PHE A 3 -14.56 18.78 -7.47
CA PHE A 3 -14.66 17.35 -7.20
C PHE A 3 -14.13 16.54 -8.38
N LEU A 4 -12.96 15.95 -8.23
CA LEU A 4 -12.48 14.92 -9.17
C LEU A 4 -13.35 13.67 -9.00
N ARG A 5 -14.20 13.42 -9.98
CA ARG A 5 -14.92 12.15 -10.14
C ARG A 5 -13.92 11.04 -10.47
N PHE A 6 -13.46 10.31 -9.47
CA PHE A 6 -12.80 9.04 -9.72
C PHE A 6 -13.86 8.00 -10.09
N ARG A 7 -13.89 7.67 -11.37
CA ARG A 7 -14.66 6.56 -11.92
C ARG A 7 -13.90 5.28 -11.53
N VAL A 8 -14.32 4.60 -10.47
CA VAL A 8 -13.87 3.23 -10.22
C VAL A 8 -14.59 2.36 -11.24
N VAL A 9 -13.87 1.97 -12.28
CA VAL A 9 -14.38 1.00 -13.26
C VAL A 9 -14.30 -0.37 -12.61
N LEU A 10 -15.44 -0.85 -12.13
CA LEU A 10 -15.62 -2.27 -11.83
C LEU A 10 -15.73 -2.99 -13.16
N PHE A 11 -14.67 -3.68 -13.56
CA PHE A 11 -14.74 -4.62 -14.68
C PHE A 11 -15.55 -5.84 -14.25
N ALA A 12 -16.84 -5.84 -14.59
CA ALA A 12 -17.61 -7.05 -14.75
C ALA A 12 -17.28 -7.59 -16.15
N GLN A 13 -16.37 -8.52 -16.27
CA GLN A 13 -16.19 -9.30 -17.48
C GLN A 13 -16.64 -10.73 -17.23
N SER A 14 -17.80 -11.03 -17.77
CA SER A 14 -18.19 -12.37 -18.16
C SER A 14 -17.36 -12.78 -19.39
N SER A 15 -16.41 -13.68 -19.20
CA SER A 15 -15.98 -14.64 -20.22
C SER A 15 -15.12 -15.73 -19.58
N GLU A 16 -15.57 -16.94 -19.83
CA GLU A 16 -15.01 -18.21 -19.41
C GLU A 16 -13.52 -18.33 -19.73
N GLY A 17 -12.74 -18.41 -18.70
CA GLY A 17 -11.31 -18.70 -18.73
C GLY A 17 -10.87 -19.00 -17.33
N ASN A 18 -10.74 -20.30 -17.02
CA ASN A 18 -10.40 -20.85 -15.71
C ASN A 18 -9.06 -20.28 -15.20
N MET A 19 -9.12 -19.18 -14.45
CA MET A 19 -8.00 -18.65 -13.68
C MET A 19 -8.31 -18.85 -12.19
N PRO A 20 -7.48 -19.57 -11.43
CA PRO A 20 -7.70 -19.82 -10.01
C PRO A 20 -7.26 -18.64 -9.15
N PHE A 21 -7.76 -17.44 -9.45
CA PHE A 21 -7.65 -16.36 -8.49
C PHE A 21 -8.95 -16.35 -7.68
N PRO A 22 -8.87 -16.51 -6.36
CA PRO A 22 -10.06 -16.37 -5.55
C PRO A 22 -10.62 -14.96 -5.81
N THR A 23 -11.89 -14.89 -6.18
CA THR A 23 -12.66 -13.65 -6.26
C THR A 23 -12.57 -13.00 -4.88
N GLY A 24 -11.54 -12.15 -4.70
CA GLY A 24 -11.22 -11.60 -3.40
C GLY A 24 -12.25 -10.58 -3.03
N ILE A 25 -13.05 -10.90 -2.03
CA ILE A 25 -13.85 -9.90 -1.33
C ILE A 25 -12.90 -8.79 -0.86
N PHE A 26 -13.15 -7.55 -1.29
CA PHE A 26 -12.37 -6.41 -0.85
C PHE A 26 -12.35 -6.36 0.68
N ARG A 27 -11.16 -6.47 1.26
CA ARG A 27 -10.95 -6.30 2.70
C ARG A 27 -10.23 -4.97 2.92
N PRO A 28 -10.84 -4.02 3.65
CA PRO A 28 -10.17 -2.77 3.99
C PRO A 28 -8.89 -3.09 4.77
N ARG A 29 -7.82 -2.41 4.43
CA ARG A 29 -6.55 -2.57 5.12
C ARG A 29 -6.61 -1.86 6.46
N ARG A 30 -6.09 -2.54 7.48
CA ARG A 30 -6.00 -2.01 8.84
C ARG A 30 -4.53 -2.05 9.28
N PRO A 31 -3.70 -1.11 8.82
CA PRO A 31 -2.28 -1.10 9.19
C PRO A 31 -2.05 -1.01 10.70
N GLN A 32 -2.95 -0.35 11.42
CA GLN A 32 -2.92 -0.18 12.88
C GLN A 32 -3.03 -1.50 13.66
N GLU A 33 -3.61 -2.55 13.07
CA GLU A 33 -3.74 -3.87 13.72
C GLU A 33 -2.47 -4.73 13.60
N THR A 34 -1.45 -4.25 12.88
CA THR A 34 -0.21 -5.01 12.66
C THR A 34 0.78 -4.81 13.81
N ASP A 35 1.52 -5.87 14.16
CA ASP A 35 2.55 -5.80 15.18
C ASP A 35 3.66 -4.80 14.82
N TYR A 36 3.95 -4.65 13.53
CA TYR A 36 4.89 -3.63 13.06
C TYR A 36 4.42 -2.21 13.38
N TYR A 37 3.13 -1.92 13.19
CA TYR A 37 2.57 -0.61 13.52
C TYR A 37 2.71 -0.32 15.02
N ARG A 38 2.31 -1.26 15.86
CA ARG A 38 2.40 -1.13 17.33
C ARG A 38 3.85 -0.94 17.78
N CYS A 39 4.77 -1.72 17.23
CA CYS A 39 6.19 -1.56 17.52
C CYS A 39 6.69 -0.14 17.18
N VAL A 40 6.31 0.39 16.02
CA VAL A 40 6.71 1.76 15.64
C VAL A 40 6.05 2.80 16.53
N GLU A 41 4.75 2.65 16.82
CA GLU A 41 4.01 3.56 17.69
C GLU A 41 4.62 3.63 19.10
N ASP A 42 4.91 2.48 19.70
CA ASP A 42 5.41 2.38 21.07
C ASP A 42 6.90 2.77 21.22
N CYS A 43 7.72 2.48 20.21
CA CYS A 43 9.17 2.56 20.36
C CYS A 43 9.80 3.76 19.65
N PHE A 44 9.12 4.41 18.73
CA PHE A 44 9.75 5.40 17.86
C PHE A 44 10.28 6.62 18.60
N GLU A 45 9.52 7.16 19.55
CA GLU A 45 9.97 8.34 20.32
C GLU A 45 11.22 8.03 21.17
N THR A 46 11.21 6.86 21.83
CA THR A 46 12.37 6.39 22.60
C THR A 46 13.59 6.18 21.68
N PHE A 47 13.37 5.62 20.50
CA PHE A 47 14.43 5.43 19.50
C PHE A 47 15.05 6.75 19.07
N VAL A 48 14.27 7.79 18.81
CA VAL A 48 14.77 9.12 18.44
C VAL A 48 15.62 9.72 19.54
N GLN A 49 15.19 9.57 20.80
CA GLN A 49 15.94 10.12 21.95
C GLN A 49 17.32 9.49 22.13
N VAL A 50 17.45 8.19 21.88
CA VAL A 50 18.72 7.47 22.08
C VAL A 50 19.57 7.36 20.82
N TYR A 51 19.07 7.85 19.69
CA TYR A 51 19.70 7.66 18.39
C TYR A 51 21.12 8.20 18.33
N ASP A 52 21.33 9.41 18.77
CA ASP A 52 22.62 10.09 18.68
C ASP A 52 23.69 9.42 19.55
N GLU A 53 23.30 8.83 20.67
CA GLU A 53 24.21 8.15 21.58
C GLU A 53 24.58 6.74 21.11
N ILE A 54 23.58 6.00 20.57
CA ILE A 54 23.74 4.56 20.30
C ILE A 54 24.02 4.29 18.83
N TYR A 55 23.36 4.99 17.92
CA TYR A 55 23.33 4.63 16.51
C TYR A 55 24.06 5.60 15.57
N ALA A 56 24.29 6.84 15.99
CA ALA A 56 24.90 7.87 15.13
C ALA A 56 26.30 7.48 14.64
N TRP A 57 27.09 6.78 15.44
CA TRP A 57 28.44 6.35 15.07
C TRP A 57 28.45 5.34 13.90
N GLN A 58 27.39 4.53 13.76
CA GLN A 58 27.27 3.51 12.71
C GLN A 58 26.48 4.00 11.49
N HIS A 59 25.42 4.80 11.72
CA HIS A 59 24.45 5.17 10.69
C HIS A 59 24.49 6.66 10.30
N GLY A 60 25.37 7.45 10.94
CA GLY A 60 25.50 8.87 10.72
C GLY A 60 24.49 9.68 11.53
N PHE A 61 24.50 11.00 11.33
CA PHE A 61 23.63 11.92 12.07
C PHE A 61 22.14 11.68 11.79
N TRP A 62 21.31 12.03 12.79
CA TRP A 62 19.86 11.95 12.66
C TRP A 62 19.34 12.84 11.52
N ARG A 63 18.42 12.31 10.76
CA ARG A 63 17.82 13.02 9.63
C ARG A 63 16.38 13.39 9.94
N PRO A 64 16.02 14.66 10.13
CA PRO A 64 14.69 15.10 10.57
C PRO A 64 13.54 14.69 9.64
N TYR A 65 13.82 14.39 8.37
CA TYR A 65 12.78 13.93 7.47
C TYR A 65 12.22 12.53 7.86
N VAL A 66 13.00 11.72 8.60
CA VAL A 66 12.59 10.38 9.04
C VAL A 66 11.37 10.48 9.95
N GLU A 67 11.38 11.43 10.87
CA GLU A 67 10.23 11.69 11.76
C GLU A 67 8.96 11.97 10.95
N LYS A 68 9.05 12.85 9.96
CA LYS A 68 7.92 13.17 9.08
C LYS A 68 7.41 11.96 8.30
N VAL A 69 8.30 11.03 7.94
CA VAL A 69 7.92 9.79 7.25
C VAL A 69 7.20 8.85 8.19
N ILE A 70 7.72 8.68 9.41
CA ILE A 70 7.15 7.77 10.41
C ILE A 70 5.79 8.27 10.89
N TYR A 71 5.66 9.54 11.30
CA TYR A 71 4.35 10.07 11.69
C TYR A 71 3.32 9.96 10.56
N ARG A 72 3.73 10.23 9.33
CA ARG A 72 2.85 10.02 8.18
C ARG A 72 2.49 8.55 7.95
N TYR A 73 3.34 7.62 8.35
CA TYR A 73 3.02 6.20 8.34
C TYR A 73 2.00 5.85 9.42
N LEU A 74 2.14 6.39 10.62
CA LEU A 74 1.19 6.19 11.73
C LEU A 74 -0.21 6.73 11.39
N ASP A 75 -0.31 7.77 10.57
CA ASP A 75 -1.59 8.29 10.04
C ASP A 75 -2.23 7.39 8.97
N CYS A 76 -1.56 6.31 8.56
CA CYS A 76 -2.00 5.51 7.42
C CYS A 76 -3.25 4.69 7.73
N GLY A 77 -4.32 4.95 6.99
CA GLY A 77 -5.57 4.20 7.15
C GLY A 77 -6.46 4.70 8.28
N ASP A 78 -6.11 5.81 8.91
CA ASP A 78 -6.95 6.48 9.89
C ASP A 78 -7.95 7.41 9.21
N LEU A 79 -9.25 7.22 9.52
CA LEU A 79 -10.32 8.05 9.00
C LEU A 79 -10.27 9.49 9.53
N HIS A 80 -9.71 9.73 10.71
CA HIS A 80 -9.54 11.07 11.28
C HIS A 80 -8.57 11.93 10.48
N ASN A 81 -7.60 11.30 9.82
CA ASN A 81 -6.63 11.96 8.96
C ASN A 81 -7.11 12.16 7.51
N GLY A 82 -8.39 11.88 7.28
CA GLY A 82 -9.08 12.09 6.02
C GLY A 82 -9.48 10.82 5.29
N PHE A 83 -10.55 10.92 4.55
CA PHE A 83 -11.13 9.79 3.82
C PHE A 83 -11.81 10.25 2.52
N ALA A 84 -12.03 9.30 1.63
CA ALA A 84 -12.92 9.42 0.50
C ALA A 84 -14.21 8.62 0.77
N ARG A 85 -15.34 9.21 0.46
CA ARG A 85 -16.63 8.51 0.46
C ARG A 85 -16.82 7.88 -0.91
N VAL A 86 -16.95 6.57 -0.93
CA VAL A 86 -17.18 5.80 -2.15
C VAL A 86 -18.64 5.33 -2.15
N LYS A 87 -19.36 5.65 -3.22
CA LYS A 87 -20.77 5.29 -3.39
C LYS A 87 -20.96 4.52 -4.69
N CYS A 88 -21.66 3.40 -4.60
CA CYS A 88 -22.10 2.65 -5.77
C CYS A 88 -23.29 3.37 -6.42
N PRO A 89 -23.25 3.66 -7.73
CA PRO A 89 -24.37 4.30 -8.43
C PRO A 89 -25.60 3.40 -8.56
N ASP A 90 -25.41 2.09 -8.58
CA ASP A 90 -26.50 1.13 -8.85
C ASP A 90 -27.26 0.72 -7.60
N CYS A 91 -26.55 0.38 -6.51
CA CYS A 91 -27.19 -0.09 -5.27
C CYS A 91 -27.17 0.93 -4.13
N ASN A 92 -26.59 2.13 -4.36
CA ASN A 92 -26.40 3.17 -3.34
C ASN A 92 -25.60 2.75 -2.10
N HIS A 93 -24.95 1.57 -2.13
CA HIS A 93 -24.05 1.18 -1.06
C HIS A 93 -22.90 2.16 -0.93
N GLU A 94 -22.59 2.55 0.31
CA GLU A 94 -21.53 3.52 0.60
C GLU A 94 -20.54 2.98 1.61
N TYR A 95 -19.28 3.33 1.43
CA TYR A 95 -18.23 3.08 2.43
C TYR A 95 -17.21 4.21 2.47
N LEU A 96 -16.53 4.33 3.60
CA LEU A 96 -15.46 5.30 3.79
C LEU A 96 -14.11 4.63 3.52
N LEU A 97 -13.32 5.27 2.68
CA LEU A 97 -11.97 4.81 2.35
C LEU A 97 -10.95 5.79 2.93
N ALA A 98 -10.27 5.40 3.99
CA ALA A 98 -9.22 6.20 4.60
C ALA A 98 -8.05 6.44 3.64
N PHE A 99 -7.45 7.62 3.71
CA PHE A 99 -6.30 7.94 2.87
C PHE A 99 -5.06 7.13 3.26
N SER A 100 -4.28 6.79 2.27
CA SER A 100 -3.02 6.08 2.45
C SER A 100 -1.85 7.05 2.59
N CYS A 101 -0.87 6.70 3.41
CA CYS A 101 0.32 7.54 3.63
C CYS A 101 1.23 7.68 2.40
N LYS A 102 1.11 6.78 1.42
CA LYS A 102 1.95 6.67 0.21
C LYS A 102 3.45 6.50 0.50
N ARG A 103 3.83 6.17 1.75
CA ARG A 103 5.22 5.96 2.18
C ARG A 103 5.63 4.49 1.95
N ARG A 104 5.89 4.15 0.69
CA ARG A 104 6.12 2.76 0.22
C ARG A 104 7.30 2.06 0.88
N HIS A 105 8.33 2.79 1.29
CA HIS A 105 9.53 2.22 1.92
C HIS A 105 9.35 1.95 3.42
N CYS A 106 8.38 2.61 4.06
CA CYS A 106 8.12 2.49 5.48
C CYS A 106 6.83 1.71 5.75
N CYS A 107 5.76 1.99 5.01
CA CYS A 107 4.46 1.37 5.21
C CYS A 107 4.31 0.07 4.41
N PRO A 108 4.25 -1.12 5.05
CA PRO A 108 4.09 -2.40 4.35
C PRO A 108 2.82 -2.46 3.52
N SER A 109 1.73 -1.90 4.01
CA SER A 109 0.44 -1.85 3.33
C SER A 109 0.48 -1.04 2.03
N CYS A 110 1.16 0.11 2.02
CA CYS A 110 1.33 0.92 0.81
C CYS A 110 2.33 0.31 -0.16
N HIS A 111 3.35 -0.37 0.36
CA HIS A 111 4.32 -1.11 -0.45
C HIS A 111 3.63 -2.26 -1.19
N GLN A 112 2.90 -3.11 -0.48
CA GLN A 112 2.20 -4.25 -1.06
C GLN A 112 1.21 -3.83 -2.15
N LYS A 113 0.43 -2.76 -1.91
CA LYS A 113 -0.46 -2.22 -2.95
C LYS A 113 0.32 -1.91 -4.23
N ARG A 114 1.46 -1.26 -4.11
CA ARG A 114 2.28 -0.89 -5.27
C ARG A 114 2.87 -2.09 -5.99
N VAL A 115 3.29 -3.10 -5.24
CA VAL A 115 3.82 -4.35 -5.82
C VAL A 115 2.76 -5.06 -6.65
N VAL A 116 1.52 -5.14 -6.15
CA VAL A 116 0.40 -5.75 -6.88
C VAL A 116 0.09 -4.93 -8.14
N GLU A 117 -0.11 -3.62 -8.03
CA GLU A 117 -0.38 -2.74 -9.17
C GLU A 117 0.71 -2.83 -10.25
N PHE A 118 1.97 -2.89 -9.83
CA PHE A 118 3.09 -3.03 -10.76
C PHE A 118 3.13 -4.42 -11.40
N GLY A 119 2.86 -5.47 -10.63
CA GLY A 119 2.80 -6.84 -11.13
C GLY A 119 1.68 -7.01 -12.16
N GLU A 120 0.50 -6.48 -11.89
CA GLU A 120 -0.62 -6.49 -12.84
C GLU A 120 -0.27 -5.75 -14.13
N TRP A 121 0.26 -4.54 -14.01
CA TRP A 121 0.70 -3.77 -15.18
C TRP A 121 1.78 -4.51 -15.99
N LEU A 122 2.78 -5.10 -15.31
CA LEU A 122 3.83 -5.88 -15.97
C LEU A 122 3.25 -7.07 -16.74
N CYS A 123 2.34 -7.82 -16.12
CA CYS A 123 1.71 -8.98 -16.74
C CYS A 123 0.76 -8.59 -17.88
N MET A 124 0.00 -7.53 -17.73
CA MET A 124 -1.02 -7.12 -18.69
C MET A 124 -0.43 -6.40 -19.91
N ASP A 125 0.51 -5.50 -19.69
CA ASP A 125 0.99 -4.60 -20.74
C ASP A 125 2.34 -4.97 -21.32
N ILE A 126 3.24 -5.53 -20.50
CA ILE A 126 4.62 -5.80 -20.93
C ILE A 126 4.81 -7.27 -21.28
N LEU A 127 4.53 -8.19 -20.36
CA LEU A 127 4.89 -9.60 -20.54
C LEU A 127 4.04 -10.33 -21.59
N LYS A 128 2.82 -9.88 -21.86
CA LYS A 128 2.00 -10.45 -22.93
C LYS A 128 2.59 -10.26 -24.32
N ARG A 129 3.44 -9.26 -24.50
CA ARG A 129 4.02 -8.91 -25.79
C ARG A 129 5.35 -9.57 -26.07
N VAL A 130 5.94 -10.20 -25.06
CA VAL A 130 7.25 -10.85 -25.18
C VAL A 130 7.08 -12.35 -25.03
N PRO A 131 7.36 -13.17 -26.08
CA PRO A 131 7.38 -14.62 -25.94
C PRO A 131 8.40 -15.01 -24.89
N GLN A 132 7.93 -15.69 -23.84
CA GLN A 132 8.85 -16.22 -22.83
C GLN A 132 9.57 -17.42 -23.39
N VAL A 133 10.81 -17.23 -23.80
CA VAL A 133 11.69 -18.34 -24.14
C VAL A 133 12.20 -18.93 -22.83
N VAL A 134 11.55 -19.98 -22.37
CA VAL A 134 12.10 -20.82 -21.30
C VAL A 134 13.31 -21.52 -21.89
N ARG A 135 14.53 -21.09 -21.54
CA ARG A 135 15.73 -21.89 -21.84
C ARG A 135 15.63 -23.16 -20.98
N PRO A 136 15.56 -24.35 -21.59
CA PRO A 136 15.71 -25.58 -20.83
C PRO A 136 17.10 -25.54 -20.19
N GLY A 137 17.16 -25.80 -18.87
CA GLY A 137 18.36 -25.71 -18.08
C GLY A 137 19.50 -26.47 -18.74
N MET A 138 20.64 -25.81 -18.83
CA MET A 138 21.89 -26.52 -19.16
C MET A 138 22.21 -27.49 -18.01
N PRO A 139 22.69 -28.69 -18.33
CA PRO A 139 23.10 -29.67 -17.32
C PRO A 139 24.28 -29.16 -16.48
#